data_cba960c7018d585efaf545681818c963
#
_entry.id   cba960c7018d585efaf545681818c963
#
_cell.length_a   1.000
_cell.length_b   1.000
_cell.length_c   1.000
_cell.angle_alpha   90.00
_cell.angle_beta   90.00
_cell.angle_gamma   90.00
#
_symmetry.space_group_name_H-M   'P 1'
#
loop_
_entity.id
_entity.type
_entity.pdbx_description
1 polymer ?
#
loop_
_entity_poly.entity_id
_entity_poly.type
_entity_poly.pdbx_seq_one_letter_code
_entity_poly.pdbx_strand_id
1 'polypeptide(L)'
;LHKISEGLKSMIMAGHLPKIVQCAIEEAYNKLGAQISVAVRSSATAEDLPHASFAGQQETYLNISGIQQLMEACKKCYASLFTARAIKYRIDHGFQHMDVALSVGVQKMVRSDLGCSGVMFTLDPDTGFKDVIVVNGVWGLGENIVQGKVDPDEFVVFKPSLKNRKKSIISKRIGKKQQTMIYADKDNTPLLETTRNIDTPAPLQDMFVLTDAEVEQLANWALLIEQHYKMSMDIEWAKDGINKQLYIVQARPETIHSIKANPHILSDYQLKERSKVITTGISLGNKIASGIRSGAIF
;
A
#
# COMPACT_ATOMS: atom_id res chain seq x y z
N LEU A 1 23.72 -4.51 -13.97
CA LEU A 1 23.09 -4.31 -12.67
C LEU A 1 22.26 -5.55 -12.26
N HIS A 2 21.41 -6.08 -13.14
CA HIS A 2 20.55 -7.24 -12.84
C HIS A 2 21.35 -8.47 -12.37
N LYS A 3 22.43 -8.84 -13.07
CA LYS A 3 23.30 -9.96 -12.69
C LYS A 3 23.93 -9.78 -11.29
N ILE A 4 24.33 -8.57 -10.95
CA ILE A 4 24.89 -8.24 -9.62
C ILE A 4 23.79 -8.37 -8.56
N SER A 5 22.60 -7.83 -8.82
CA SER A 5 21.43 -7.93 -7.95
C SER A 5 21.10 -9.39 -7.63
N GLU A 6 20.99 -10.25 -8.64
CA GLU A 6 20.67 -11.68 -8.44
C GLU A 6 21.76 -12.40 -7.64
N GLY A 7 23.04 -12.09 -7.89
CA GLY A 7 24.16 -12.64 -7.12
C GLY A 7 24.08 -12.27 -5.63
N LEU A 8 23.85 -10.99 -5.31
CA LEU A 8 23.71 -10.52 -3.93
C LEU A 8 22.50 -11.12 -3.21
N LYS A 9 21.35 -11.15 -3.88
CA LYS A 9 20.14 -11.78 -3.33
C LYS A 9 20.38 -13.27 -3.03
N SER A 10 21.00 -13.99 -3.96
CA SER A 10 21.34 -15.41 -3.76
C SER A 10 22.26 -15.64 -2.58
N MET A 11 23.26 -14.78 -2.38
CA MET A 11 24.17 -14.85 -1.22
C MET A 11 23.41 -14.66 0.10
N ILE A 12 22.51 -13.69 0.18
CA ILE A 12 21.70 -13.43 1.37
C ILE A 12 20.76 -14.62 1.65
N MET A 13 20.12 -15.16 0.61
CA MET A 13 19.21 -16.29 0.75
C MET A 13 19.92 -17.59 1.16
N ALA A 14 21.16 -17.80 0.72
CA ALA A 14 21.99 -18.94 1.15
C ALA A 14 22.53 -18.78 2.58
N GLY A 15 22.60 -17.55 3.09
CA GLY A 15 23.05 -17.26 4.44
C GLY A 15 22.06 -17.72 5.52
N HIS A 16 22.56 -17.77 6.76
CA HIS A 16 21.76 -18.09 7.94
C HIS A 16 21.64 -16.86 8.85
N LEU A 17 20.42 -16.61 9.35
CA LEU A 17 20.26 -15.64 10.43
C LEU A 17 21.04 -16.08 11.67
N PRO A 18 21.66 -15.17 12.44
CA PRO A 18 22.32 -15.53 13.69
C PRO A 18 21.34 -16.25 14.63
N LYS A 19 21.82 -17.25 15.39
CA LYS A 19 20.97 -18.08 16.24
C LYS A 19 20.16 -17.27 17.25
N ILE A 20 20.77 -16.23 17.83
CA ILE A 20 20.08 -15.32 18.76
C ILE A 20 18.90 -14.61 18.10
N VAL A 21 19.04 -14.20 16.83
CA VAL A 21 17.97 -13.55 16.06
C VAL A 21 16.86 -14.56 15.73
N GLN A 22 17.22 -15.78 15.31
CA GLN A 22 16.26 -16.84 15.05
C GLN A 22 15.39 -17.13 16.31
N CYS A 23 16.01 -17.32 17.46
CA CYS A 23 15.31 -17.58 18.71
C CYS A 23 14.39 -16.42 19.10
N ALA A 24 14.84 -15.17 18.93
CA ALA A 24 14.02 -14.00 19.25
C ALA A 24 12.78 -13.88 18.32
N ILE A 25 12.94 -14.15 17.01
CA ILE A 25 11.83 -14.16 16.05
C ILE A 25 10.83 -15.27 16.41
N GLU A 26 11.32 -16.47 16.72
CA GLU A 26 10.49 -17.63 17.09
C GLU A 26 9.69 -17.36 18.37
N GLU A 27 10.34 -16.83 19.39
CA GLU A 27 9.69 -16.46 20.64
C GLU A 27 8.61 -15.39 20.43
N ALA A 28 8.92 -14.34 19.65
CA ALA A 28 7.98 -13.27 19.37
C ALA A 28 6.77 -13.77 18.53
N TYR A 29 7.02 -14.63 17.53
CA TYR A 29 5.94 -15.19 16.73
C TYR A 29 5.03 -16.10 17.55
N ASN A 30 5.58 -16.92 18.44
CA ASN A 30 4.78 -17.79 19.31
C ASN A 30 3.89 -16.98 20.27
N LYS A 31 4.33 -15.78 20.72
CA LYS A 31 3.51 -14.85 21.50
C LYS A 31 2.33 -14.28 20.75
N LEU A 32 2.44 -14.10 19.42
CA LEU A 32 1.33 -13.66 18.57
C LEU A 32 0.25 -14.75 18.40
N GLY A 33 0.62 -16.01 18.55
CA GLY A 33 -0.26 -17.19 18.45
C GLY A 33 0.36 -18.27 17.57
N ALA A 34 0.13 -19.53 17.93
CA ALA A 34 0.65 -20.66 17.16
C ALA A 34 0.01 -20.72 15.76
N GLN A 35 0.83 -20.84 14.72
CA GLN A 35 0.39 -21.01 13.31
C GLN A 35 -0.51 -19.91 12.74
N ILE A 36 -0.46 -18.71 13.31
CA ILE A 36 -1.22 -17.57 12.76
C ILE A 36 -0.62 -17.10 11.44
N SER A 37 -1.48 -16.56 10.58
CA SER A 37 -1.05 -15.87 9.35
C SER A 37 -0.55 -14.47 9.67
N VAL A 38 0.61 -14.10 9.14
CA VAL A 38 1.23 -12.79 9.31
C VAL A 38 1.61 -12.17 7.97
N ALA A 39 1.66 -10.84 7.94
CA ALA A 39 2.35 -10.07 6.92
C ALA A 39 3.78 -9.81 7.40
N VAL A 40 4.76 -10.02 6.52
CA VAL A 40 6.17 -9.71 6.76
C VAL A 40 6.55 -8.55 5.85
N ARG A 41 6.86 -7.41 6.45
CA ARG A 41 7.07 -6.12 5.76
C ARG A 41 8.46 -5.60 6.07
N SER A 42 9.15 -5.13 5.05
CA SER A 42 10.38 -4.37 5.22
C SER A 42 10.08 -2.88 5.49
N SER A 43 10.96 -2.23 6.23
CA SER A 43 10.98 -0.78 6.42
C SER A 43 12.42 -0.31 6.48
N ALA A 44 12.83 0.49 5.49
CA ALA A 44 14.21 0.97 5.37
C ALA A 44 14.37 2.40 5.89
N THR A 45 15.55 2.71 6.41
CA THR A 45 15.88 4.05 6.91
C THR A 45 15.84 5.14 5.84
N ALA A 46 15.86 4.76 4.56
CA ALA A 46 15.80 5.69 3.42
C ALA A 46 14.42 5.67 2.71
N GLU A 47 13.35 5.13 3.33
CA GLU A 47 12.08 4.86 2.64
C GLU A 47 11.24 6.12 2.43
N ASP A 48 11.05 6.95 3.45
CA ASP A 48 10.16 8.11 3.42
C ASP A 48 10.91 9.42 3.72
N LEU A 49 11.94 9.72 2.93
CA LEU A 49 12.65 10.97 3.06
C LEU A 49 11.93 12.11 2.33
N PRO A 50 11.97 13.37 2.85
CA PRO A 50 11.24 14.49 2.26
C PRO A 50 11.54 14.79 0.78
N HIS A 51 12.70 14.34 0.29
CA HIS A 51 13.15 14.57 -1.09
C HIS A 51 13.38 13.28 -1.89
N ALA A 52 13.11 12.13 -1.31
CA ALA A 52 13.38 10.85 -1.93
C ALA A 52 12.43 9.79 -1.38
N SER A 53 11.38 9.44 -2.13
CA SER A 53 10.46 8.37 -1.76
C SER A 53 10.98 7.04 -2.28
N PHE A 54 11.20 6.09 -1.39
CA PHE A 54 11.54 4.70 -1.69
C PHE A 54 10.30 3.82 -1.83
N ALA A 55 9.12 4.44 -1.90
CA ALA A 55 7.83 3.76 -1.95
C ALA A 55 7.77 2.73 -3.09
N GLY A 56 7.26 1.55 -2.80
CA GLY A 56 7.12 0.45 -3.76
C GLY A 56 8.43 -0.22 -4.19
N GLN A 57 9.56 0.08 -3.55
CA GLN A 57 10.85 -0.57 -3.81
C GLN A 57 11.05 -1.84 -2.97
N GLN A 58 10.24 -2.02 -1.93
CA GLN A 58 10.38 -3.08 -0.95
C GLN A 58 9.23 -4.08 -1.08
N GLU A 59 9.52 -5.32 -0.73
CA GLU A 59 8.57 -6.41 -0.87
C GLU A 59 7.83 -6.65 0.45
N THR A 60 6.54 -6.90 0.34
CA THR A 60 5.67 -7.36 1.45
C THR A 60 5.25 -8.81 1.15
N TYR A 61 5.40 -9.68 2.14
CA TYR A 61 4.99 -11.07 2.03
C TYR A 61 3.75 -11.28 2.90
N LEU A 62 2.63 -11.62 2.27
CA LEU A 62 1.33 -11.80 2.91
C LEU A 62 1.06 -13.28 3.19
N ASN A 63 0.19 -13.56 4.16
CA ASN A 63 -0.28 -14.90 4.50
C ASN A 63 0.86 -15.90 4.82
N ILE A 64 1.92 -15.42 5.47
CA ILE A 64 3.03 -16.25 5.96
C ILE A 64 2.60 -16.97 7.24
N SER A 65 2.80 -18.29 7.31
CA SER A 65 2.40 -19.10 8.46
C SER A 65 3.46 -20.14 8.81
N GLY A 66 3.79 -20.22 10.09
CA GLY A 66 4.82 -21.11 10.62
C GLY A 66 6.24 -20.53 10.56
N ILE A 67 7.09 -21.00 11.47
CA ILE A 67 8.44 -20.45 11.72
C ILE A 67 9.34 -20.53 10.48
N GLN A 68 9.28 -21.63 9.75
CA GLN A 68 10.14 -21.83 8.58
C GLN A 68 9.85 -20.78 7.49
N GLN A 69 8.57 -20.60 7.13
CA GLN A 69 8.15 -19.58 6.15
C GLN A 69 8.47 -18.17 6.65
N LEU A 70 8.27 -17.90 7.94
CA LEU A 70 8.59 -16.61 8.55
C LEU A 70 10.08 -16.28 8.42
N MET A 71 10.96 -17.22 8.77
CA MET A 71 12.42 -17.02 8.65
C MET A 71 12.83 -16.77 7.19
N GLU A 72 12.24 -17.50 6.25
CA GLU A 72 12.47 -17.29 4.82
C GLU A 72 11.98 -15.90 4.37
N ALA A 73 10.78 -15.49 4.76
CA ALA A 73 10.25 -14.17 4.45
C ALA A 73 11.12 -13.04 5.04
N CYS A 74 11.63 -13.20 6.26
CA CYS A 74 12.58 -12.25 6.85
C CYS A 74 13.87 -12.12 6.01
N LYS A 75 14.45 -13.23 5.56
CA LYS A 75 15.62 -13.19 4.66
C LYS A 75 15.30 -12.52 3.33
N LYS A 76 14.12 -12.79 2.76
CA LYS A 76 13.68 -12.13 1.53
C LYS A 76 13.53 -10.61 1.71
N CYS A 77 13.01 -10.15 2.86
CA CYS A 77 12.99 -8.72 3.18
C CYS A 77 14.41 -8.12 3.16
N TYR A 78 15.39 -8.75 3.77
CA TYR A 78 16.78 -8.27 3.68
C TYR A 78 17.33 -8.31 2.26
N ALA A 79 17.00 -9.35 1.49
CA ALA A 79 17.42 -9.46 0.09
C ALA A 79 16.79 -8.37 -0.81
N SER A 80 15.62 -7.85 -0.46
CA SER A 80 14.94 -6.78 -1.22
C SER A 80 15.75 -5.48 -1.28
N LEU A 81 16.63 -5.20 -0.32
CA LEU A 81 17.57 -4.07 -0.38
C LEU A 81 18.51 -4.14 -1.59
N PHE A 82 18.72 -5.32 -2.15
CA PHE A 82 19.62 -5.57 -3.26
C PHE A 82 18.92 -5.90 -4.56
N THR A 83 17.64 -5.54 -4.70
CA THR A 83 16.98 -5.53 -6.01
C THR A 83 17.65 -4.52 -6.93
N ALA A 84 17.61 -4.76 -8.24
CA ALA A 84 18.21 -3.84 -9.22
C ALA A 84 17.65 -2.41 -9.07
N ARG A 85 16.34 -2.28 -8.78
CA ARG A 85 15.67 -0.99 -8.50
C ARG A 85 16.23 -0.32 -7.25
N ALA A 86 16.34 -1.05 -6.14
CA ALA A 86 16.83 -0.52 -4.87
C ALA A 86 18.30 -0.08 -4.96
N ILE A 87 19.13 -0.84 -5.68
CA ILE A 87 20.53 -0.47 -5.94
C ILE A 87 20.59 0.80 -6.81
N LYS A 88 19.81 0.84 -7.90
CA LYS A 88 19.77 2.00 -8.81
C LYS A 88 19.32 3.25 -8.09
N TYR A 89 18.23 3.16 -7.29
CA TYR A 89 17.73 4.26 -6.49
C TYR A 89 18.81 4.85 -5.56
N ARG A 90 19.54 3.99 -4.81
CA ARG A 90 20.62 4.46 -3.94
C ARG A 90 21.72 5.18 -4.71
N ILE A 91 22.09 4.66 -5.89
CA ILE A 91 23.07 5.31 -6.77
C ILE A 91 22.59 6.70 -7.19
N ASP A 92 21.35 6.79 -7.68
CA ASP A 92 20.78 8.03 -8.22
C ASP A 92 20.65 9.14 -7.15
N HIS A 93 20.45 8.74 -5.87
CA HIS A 93 20.31 9.67 -4.76
C HIS A 93 21.58 9.81 -3.90
N GLY A 94 22.70 9.21 -4.31
CA GLY A 94 23.99 9.34 -3.62
C GLY A 94 24.08 8.62 -2.26
N PHE A 95 23.19 7.65 -1.98
CA PHE A 95 23.24 6.86 -0.75
C PHE A 95 24.32 5.78 -0.82
N GLN A 96 25.11 5.67 0.22
CA GLN A 96 26.04 4.54 0.37
C GLN A 96 25.24 3.25 0.62
N HIS A 97 25.60 2.18 -0.08
CA HIS A 97 24.81 0.94 -0.05
C HIS A 97 24.71 0.31 1.34
N MET A 98 25.75 0.44 2.17
CA MET A 98 25.85 -0.17 3.49
C MET A 98 25.29 0.72 4.62
N ASP A 99 25.01 1.99 4.35
CA ASP A 99 24.45 2.91 5.34
C ASP A 99 22.92 2.81 5.44
N VAL A 100 22.28 2.18 4.45
CA VAL A 100 20.84 1.96 4.46
C VAL A 100 20.55 0.69 5.27
N ALA A 101 19.97 0.88 6.45
CA ALA A 101 19.49 -0.20 7.30
C ALA A 101 18.02 -0.54 6.99
N LEU A 102 17.65 -1.78 7.30
CA LEU A 102 16.27 -2.28 7.11
C LEU A 102 15.82 -3.01 8.37
N SER A 103 14.64 -2.66 8.83
CA SER A 103 13.90 -3.43 9.83
C SER A 103 12.87 -4.34 9.15
N VAL A 104 12.50 -5.42 9.82
CA VAL A 104 11.46 -6.35 9.35
C VAL A 104 10.33 -6.34 10.37
N GLY A 105 9.16 -5.86 9.94
CA GLY A 105 7.93 -5.89 10.73
C GLY A 105 7.14 -7.17 10.47
N VAL A 106 6.74 -7.85 11.53
CA VAL A 106 5.87 -9.04 11.48
C VAL A 106 4.53 -8.67 12.09
N GLN A 107 3.49 -8.60 11.27
CA GLN A 107 2.18 -8.12 11.67
C GLN A 107 1.13 -9.22 11.45
N LYS A 108 0.28 -9.46 12.45
CA LYS A 108 -0.86 -10.39 12.30
C LYS A 108 -1.74 -9.95 11.13
N MET A 109 -2.09 -10.89 10.25
CA MET A 109 -3.00 -10.61 9.13
C MET A 109 -4.41 -10.32 9.63
N VAL A 110 -5.01 -9.27 9.09
CA VAL A 110 -6.46 -9.07 9.14
C VAL A 110 -7.09 -9.95 8.06
N ARG A 111 -8.15 -10.70 8.39
CA ARG A 111 -8.83 -11.61 7.47
C ARG A 111 -9.68 -10.86 6.44
N SER A 112 -9.07 -9.87 5.80
CA SER A 112 -9.71 -9.12 4.71
C SER A 112 -9.89 -9.93 3.43
N ASP A 113 -9.19 -11.05 3.30
CA ASP A 113 -9.46 -12.06 2.26
C ASP A 113 -10.91 -12.55 2.27
N LEU A 114 -11.58 -12.49 3.42
CA LEU A 114 -13.01 -12.78 3.63
C LEU A 114 -13.86 -11.50 3.83
N GLY A 115 -13.25 -10.34 3.69
CA GLY A 115 -13.83 -9.04 3.90
C GLY A 115 -13.46 -8.05 2.80
N CYS A 116 -12.95 -6.90 3.20
CA CYS A 116 -12.50 -5.86 2.28
C CYS A 116 -11.31 -5.09 2.87
N SER A 117 -10.67 -4.30 2.03
CA SER A 117 -9.54 -3.47 2.42
C SER A 117 -9.43 -2.26 1.49
N GLY A 118 -8.54 -1.35 1.83
CA GLY A 118 -8.33 -0.21 0.97
C GLY A 118 -7.28 0.75 1.47
N VAL A 119 -7.28 1.91 0.83
CA VAL A 119 -6.42 3.04 1.18
C VAL A 119 -7.28 4.26 1.47
N MET A 120 -6.76 5.17 2.28
CA MET A 120 -7.39 6.47 2.49
C MET A 120 -6.33 7.56 2.62
N PHE A 121 -6.68 8.73 2.09
CA PHE A 121 -5.82 9.91 2.10
C PHE A 121 -6.46 11.02 2.90
N THR A 122 -5.69 11.72 3.73
CA THR A 122 -6.21 12.88 4.47
C THR A 122 -6.17 14.19 3.67
N LEU A 123 -6.12 14.07 2.36
CA LEU A 123 -6.33 15.12 1.37
C LEU A 123 -6.84 14.46 0.08
N ASP A 124 -7.27 15.27 -0.88
CA ASP A 124 -7.52 14.77 -2.24
C ASP A 124 -6.18 14.50 -2.95
N PRO A 125 -5.86 13.23 -3.28
CA PRO A 125 -4.58 12.88 -3.89
C PRO A 125 -4.40 13.44 -5.31
N ASP A 126 -5.49 13.86 -5.98
CA ASP A 126 -5.42 14.43 -7.32
C ASP A 126 -5.16 15.94 -7.30
N THR A 127 -5.85 16.67 -6.43
CA THR A 127 -5.80 18.13 -6.39
C THR A 127 -4.94 18.68 -5.25
N GLY A 128 -4.71 17.91 -4.19
CA GLY A 128 -4.06 18.35 -2.96
C GLY A 128 -4.99 19.12 -2.02
N PHE A 129 -6.33 19.09 -2.27
CA PHE A 129 -7.30 19.78 -1.41
C PHE A 129 -7.35 19.15 -0.02
N LYS A 130 -7.08 19.94 1.02
CA LYS A 130 -6.83 19.44 2.39
C LYS A 130 -8.07 19.22 3.24
N ASP A 131 -9.23 19.77 2.86
CA ASP A 131 -10.44 19.69 3.69
C ASP A 131 -11.30 18.44 3.41
N VAL A 132 -10.76 17.44 2.71
CA VAL A 132 -11.40 16.15 2.49
C VAL A 132 -10.54 14.98 2.97
N ILE A 133 -11.22 13.85 3.19
CA ILE A 133 -10.60 12.54 3.30
C ILE A 133 -11.18 11.72 2.15
N VAL A 134 -10.32 11.12 1.35
CA VAL A 134 -10.72 10.21 0.27
C VAL A 134 -10.48 8.78 0.76
N VAL A 135 -11.52 7.97 0.81
CA VAL A 135 -11.47 6.56 1.23
C VAL A 135 -11.76 5.70 0.01
N ASN A 136 -10.83 4.83 -0.34
CA ASN A 136 -10.98 3.87 -1.42
C ASN A 136 -11.04 2.44 -0.86
N GLY A 137 -11.84 1.58 -1.51
CA GLY A 137 -12.01 0.21 -1.02
C GLY A 137 -12.26 -0.83 -2.11
N VAL A 138 -11.77 -2.05 -1.84
CA VAL A 138 -11.91 -3.23 -2.70
C VAL A 138 -12.25 -4.46 -1.86
N TRP A 139 -12.82 -5.49 -2.47
CA TRP A 139 -12.96 -6.78 -1.83
C TRP A 139 -11.62 -7.50 -1.71
N GLY A 140 -11.43 -8.21 -0.60
CA GLY A 140 -10.24 -9.01 -0.35
C GLY A 140 -9.05 -8.21 0.19
N LEU A 141 -7.84 -8.74 -0.06
CA LEU A 141 -6.57 -8.16 0.37
C LEU A 141 -6.22 -6.88 -0.42
N GLY A 142 -5.56 -5.93 0.24
CA GLY A 142 -5.29 -4.58 -0.28
C GLY A 142 -4.23 -4.46 -1.37
N GLU A 143 -3.52 -5.52 -1.71
CA GLU A 143 -2.41 -5.43 -2.67
C GLU A 143 -2.87 -5.00 -4.07
N ASN A 144 -4.07 -5.44 -4.51
CA ASN A 144 -4.61 -5.04 -5.81
C ASN A 144 -4.87 -3.54 -5.93
N ILE A 145 -5.34 -2.90 -4.85
CA ILE A 145 -5.59 -1.45 -4.85
C ILE A 145 -4.27 -0.67 -4.77
N VAL A 146 -3.32 -1.12 -3.95
CA VAL A 146 -1.99 -0.50 -3.84
C VAL A 146 -1.24 -0.57 -5.17
N GLN A 147 -1.39 -1.66 -5.92
CA GLN A 147 -0.78 -1.84 -7.25
C GLN A 147 -1.58 -1.19 -8.39
N GLY A 148 -2.73 -0.58 -8.11
CA GLY A 148 -3.59 0.03 -9.13
C GLY A 148 -4.20 -0.95 -10.13
N LYS A 149 -4.36 -2.23 -9.77
CA LYS A 149 -4.87 -3.28 -10.66
C LYS A 149 -6.38 -3.33 -10.78
N VAL A 150 -7.10 -2.69 -9.87
CA VAL A 150 -8.56 -2.70 -9.79
C VAL A 150 -9.09 -1.27 -9.66
N ASP A 151 -10.30 -1.04 -10.16
CA ASP A 151 -11.05 0.20 -9.98
C ASP A 151 -11.86 0.12 -8.68
N PRO A 152 -11.46 0.85 -7.61
CA PRO A 152 -12.06 0.74 -6.28
C PRO A 152 -13.35 1.55 -6.14
N ASP A 153 -14.12 1.24 -5.09
CA ASP A 153 -15.10 2.18 -4.56
C ASP A 153 -14.37 3.41 -4.00
N GLU A 154 -15.02 4.57 -4.11
CA GLU A 154 -14.48 5.82 -3.62
C GLU A 154 -15.53 6.58 -2.81
N PHE A 155 -15.11 7.08 -1.66
CA PHE A 155 -15.92 7.91 -0.76
C PHE A 155 -15.14 9.17 -0.44
N VAL A 156 -15.78 10.33 -0.61
CA VAL A 156 -15.19 11.61 -0.26
C VAL A 156 -15.90 12.17 0.98
N VAL A 157 -15.14 12.36 2.04
CA VAL A 157 -15.63 12.84 3.34
C VAL A 157 -15.11 14.25 3.59
N PHE A 158 -16.02 15.21 3.83
CA PHE A 158 -15.67 16.59 4.10
C PHE A 158 -15.34 16.80 5.58
N LYS A 159 -14.09 17.12 5.89
CA LYS A 159 -13.56 17.22 7.25
C LYS A 159 -14.31 18.21 8.15
N PRO A 160 -14.69 19.43 7.68
CA PRO A 160 -15.44 20.35 8.53
C PRO A 160 -16.81 19.82 8.97
N SER A 161 -17.52 19.11 8.08
CA SER A 161 -18.79 18.48 8.43
C SER A 161 -18.62 17.34 9.42
N LEU A 162 -17.59 16.49 9.22
CA LEU A 162 -17.25 15.39 10.11
C LEU A 162 -16.94 15.88 11.54
N LYS A 163 -16.08 16.90 11.66
CA LYS A 163 -15.75 17.54 12.95
C LYS A 163 -16.97 18.10 13.68
N ASN A 164 -17.94 18.59 12.94
CA ASN A 164 -19.20 19.15 13.48
C ASN A 164 -20.32 18.11 13.62
N ARG A 165 -20.01 16.81 13.44
CA ARG A 165 -20.99 15.70 13.51
C ARG A 165 -22.20 15.90 12.59
N LYS A 166 -21.99 16.49 11.42
CA LYS A 166 -23.01 16.67 10.37
C LYS A 166 -22.77 15.62 9.29
N LYS A 167 -23.72 15.47 8.36
CA LYS A 167 -23.55 14.61 7.18
C LYS A 167 -22.24 14.98 6.48
N SER A 168 -21.29 14.06 6.50
CA SER A 168 -19.90 14.31 6.14
C SER A 168 -19.51 13.71 4.80
N ILE A 169 -20.14 12.63 4.37
CA ILE A 169 -19.90 11.99 3.07
C ILE A 169 -20.56 12.85 1.98
N ILE A 170 -19.73 13.48 1.14
CA ILE A 170 -20.20 14.40 0.09
C ILE A 170 -20.24 13.76 -1.31
N SER A 171 -19.51 12.65 -1.51
CA SER A 171 -19.51 11.88 -2.75
C SER A 171 -19.29 10.41 -2.49
N LYS A 172 -19.94 9.56 -3.29
CA LYS A 172 -19.70 8.10 -3.34
C LYS A 172 -19.70 7.67 -4.80
N ARG A 173 -18.68 6.91 -5.18
CA ARG A 173 -18.57 6.29 -6.49
C ARG A 173 -18.33 4.80 -6.34
N ILE A 174 -19.14 4.00 -6.99
CA ILE A 174 -18.96 2.56 -7.01
C ILE A 174 -17.91 2.21 -8.07
N GLY A 175 -16.91 1.42 -7.70
CA GLY A 175 -15.88 0.92 -8.59
C GLY A 175 -16.27 -0.43 -9.19
N LYS A 176 -15.61 -0.83 -10.26
CA LYS A 176 -15.86 -2.12 -10.91
C LYS A 176 -15.38 -3.31 -10.07
N LYS A 177 -14.31 -3.14 -9.30
CA LYS A 177 -13.74 -4.17 -8.39
C LYS A 177 -13.67 -5.57 -9.04
N GLN A 178 -13.16 -5.66 -10.25
CA GLN A 178 -13.22 -6.86 -11.10
C GLN A 178 -12.55 -8.08 -10.47
N GLN A 179 -11.50 -7.85 -9.66
CA GLN A 179 -10.71 -8.90 -9.04
C GLN A 179 -10.66 -8.75 -7.53
N THR A 180 -10.74 -9.85 -6.85
CA THR A 180 -10.58 -9.98 -5.39
C THR A 180 -9.35 -10.82 -5.11
N MET A 181 -8.43 -10.31 -4.28
CA MET A 181 -7.28 -11.09 -3.83
C MET A 181 -7.62 -11.83 -2.53
N ILE A 182 -7.42 -13.13 -2.53
CA ILE A 182 -7.68 -14.01 -1.39
C ILE A 182 -6.43 -14.84 -1.04
N TYR A 183 -6.47 -15.54 0.08
CA TYR A 183 -5.44 -16.53 0.39
C TYR A 183 -5.45 -17.65 -0.63
N ALA A 184 -4.28 -18.13 -1.01
CA ALA A 184 -4.14 -19.33 -1.84
C ALA A 184 -4.44 -20.58 -1.02
N ASP A 185 -4.97 -21.62 -1.69
CA ASP A 185 -5.24 -22.91 -1.07
C ASP A 185 -3.91 -23.65 -0.82
N LYS A 186 -3.67 -24.07 0.43
CA LYS A 186 -2.41 -24.71 0.83
C LYS A 186 -2.13 -26.03 0.11
N ASP A 187 -3.17 -26.71 -0.35
CA ASP A 187 -3.05 -28.07 -0.93
C ASP A 187 -2.71 -28.09 -2.42
N ASN A 188 -2.88 -26.97 -3.14
CA ASN A 188 -2.74 -26.91 -4.61
C ASN A 188 -1.79 -25.83 -5.12
N THR A 189 -1.08 -25.13 -4.24
CA THR A 189 -0.25 -24.00 -4.63
C THR A 189 1.21 -24.23 -4.25
N PRO A 190 2.18 -23.83 -5.08
CA PRO A 190 3.59 -23.84 -4.68
C PRO A 190 3.79 -23.09 -3.37
N LEU A 191 4.68 -23.57 -2.51
CA LEU A 191 4.99 -23.02 -1.18
C LEU A 191 5.29 -21.50 -1.18
N LEU A 192 5.45 -20.88 -2.35
CA LEU A 192 5.79 -19.47 -2.56
C LEU A 192 4.59 -18.59 -2.92
N GLU A 193 3.47 -19.15 -3.37
CA GLU A 193 2.27 -18.38 -3.70
C GLU A 193 1.26 -18.46 -2.56
N THR A 194 1.27 -17.47 -1.70
CA THR A 194 0.44 -17.42 -0.49
C THR A 194 -0.90 -16.71 -0.70
N THR A 195 -1.06 -16.02 -1.84
CA THR A 195 -2.27 -15.30 -2.24
C THR A 195 -2.56 -15.52 -3.72
N ARG A 196 -3.83 -15.40 -4.11
CA ARG A 196 -4.27 -15.48 -5.52
C ARG A 196 -5.39 -14.51 -5.81
N ASN A 197 -5.52 -14.11 -7.07
CA ASN A 197 -6.66 -13.35 -7.56
C ASN A 197 -7.77 -14.28 -8.06
N ILE A 198 -9.00 -13.91 -7.74
CA ILE A 198 -10.22 -14.50 -8.30
C ILE A 198 -11.09 -13.39 -8.90
N ASP A 199 -11.95 -13.73 -9.83
CA ASP A 199 -12.95 -12.78 -10.32
C ASP A 199 -13.95 -12.47 -9.22
N THR A 200 -14.23 -11.17 -9.01
CA THR A 200 -15.23 -10.74 -8.05
C THR A 200 -16.63 -11.12 -8.55
N PRO A 201 -17.45 -11.83 -7.77
CA PRO A 201 -18.83 -12.13 -8.15
C PRO A 201 -19.62 -10.87 -8.52
N ALA A 202 -20.38 -10.93 -9.60
CA ALA A 202 -21.13 -9.77 -10.12
C ALA A 202 -21.97 -9.03 -9.06
N PRO A 203 -22.71 -9.71 -8.15
CA PRO A 203 -23.46 -9.01 -7.10
C PRO A 203 -22.58 -8.18 -6.17
N LEU A 204 -21.33 -8.60 -5.92
CA LEU A 204 -20.38 -7.85 -5.09
C LEU A 204 -19.75 -6.67 -5.83
N GLN A 205 -19.65 -6.73 -7.16
CA GLN A 205 -19.19 -5.59 -7.95
C GLN A 205 -20.15 -4.40 -7.87
N ASP A 206 -21.45 -4.67 -7.76
CA ASP A 206 -22.51 -3.66 -7.70
C ASP A 206 -22.81 -3.16 -6.27
N MET A 207 -22.06 -3.60 -5.28
CA MET A 207 -22.21 -3.23 -3.88
C MET A 207 -21.00 -2.44 -3.38
N PHE A 208 -21.24 -1.42 -2.55
CA PHE A 208 -20.15 -0.78 -1.81
C PHE A 208 -19.52 -1.73 -0.80
N VAL A 209 -18.19 -1.71 -0.70
CA VAL A 209 -17.45 -2.53 0.27
C VAL A 209 -17.62 -2.07 1.72
N LEU A 210 -18.00 -0.82 1.93
CA LEU A 210 -18.21 -0.18 3.23
C LEU A 210 -19.62 0.41 3.34
N THR A 211 -20.17 0.41 4.54
CA THR A 211 -21.31 1.20 4.94
C THR A 211 -20.90 2.65 5.25
N ASP A 212 -21.86 3.58 5.24
CA ASP A 212 -21.60 4.99 5.56
C ASP A 212 -21.01 5.16 6.97
N ALA A 213 -21.47 4.37 7.95
CA ALA A 213 -20.96 4.38 9.31
C ALA A 213 -19.49 3.93 9.39
N GLU A 214 -19.11 2.94 8.60
CA GLU A 214 -17.72 2.46 8.52
C GLU A 214 -16.80 3.47 7.83
N VAL A 215 -17.31 4.16 6.79
CA VAL A 215 -16.58 5.26 6.14
C VAL A 215 -16.33 6.40 7.13
N GLU A 216 -17.34 6.79 7.91
CA GLU A 216 -17.19 7.83 8.94
C GLU A 216 -16.24 7.41 10.06
N GLN A 217 -16.26 6.14 10.46
CA GLN A 217 -15.32 5.60 11.45
C GLN A 217 -13.86 5.68 10.94
N LEU A 218 -13.59 5.24 9.71
CA LEU A 218 -12.28 5.36 9.07
C LEU A 218 -11.85 6.82 8.95
N ALA A 219 -12.75 7.70 8.54
CA ALA A 219 -12.46 9.13 8.41
C ALA A 219 -12.13 9.79 9.77
N ASN A 220 -12.79 9.40 10.86
CA ASN A 220 -12.44 9.86 12.19
C ASN A 220 -11.05 9.39 12.62
N TRP A 221 -10.68 8.14 12.33
CA TRP A 221 -9.34 7.63 12.60
C TRP A 221 -8.29 8.36 11.75
N ALA A 222 -8.58 8.63 10.48
CA ALA A 222 -7.70 9.40 9.61
C ALA A 222 -7.42 10.80 10.17
N LEU A 223 -8.44 11.50 10.72
CA LEU A 223 -8.26 12.79 11.38
C LEU A 223 -7.36 12.68 12.62
N LEU A 224 -7.53 11.65 13.45
CA LEU A 224 -6.69 11.44 14.62
C LEU A 224 -5.23 11.20 14.23
N ILE A 225 -4.99 10.40 13.19
CA ILE A 225 -3.66 10.11 12.67
C ILE A 225 -3.04 11.40 12.08
N GLU A 226 -3.76 12.15 11.26
CA GLU A 226 -3.31 13.42 10.70
C GLU A 226 -2.93 14.43 11.80
N GLN A 227 -3.75 14.53 12.85
CA GLN A 227 -3.49 15.40 14.00
C GLN A 227 -2.24 14.97 14.78
N HIS A 228 -2.04 13.68 14.94
CA HIS A 228 -0.88 13.13 15.64
C HIS A 228 0.43 13.44 14.90
N TYR A 229 0.47 13.18 13.60
CA TYR A 229 1.66 13.40 12.77
C TYR A 229 1.80 14.85 12.27
N LYS A 230 0.74 15.69 12.39
CA LYS A 230 0.68 17.10 11.94
C LYS A 230 0.99 17.28 10.45
N MET A 231 0.65 16.30 9.63
CA MET A 231 0.83 16.31 8.18
C MET A 231 -0.22 15.44 7.50
N SER A 232 -0.41 15.65 6.20
CA SER A 232 -1.31 14.79 5.42
C SER A 232 -0.77 13.37 5.32
N MET A 233 -1.66 12.40 5.39
CA MET A 233 -1.33 10.99 5.53
C MET A 233 -1.93 10.15 4.42
N ASP A 234 -1.18 9.12 4.01
CA ASP A 234 -1.58 7.96 3.21
C ASP A 234 -1.72 6.77 4.17
N ILE A 235 -2.89 6.16 4.23
CA ILE A 235 -3.25 5.19 5.26
C ILE A 235 -3.86 3.96 4.60
N GLU A 236 -3.33 2.78 4.92
CA GLU A 236 -3.93 1.50 4.54
C GLU A 236 -4.85 1.00 5.67
N TRP A 237 -6.01 0.50 5.30
CA TRP A 237 -7.00 -0.06 6.21
C TRP A 237 -7.48 -1.44 5.74
N ALA A 238 -8.01 -2.25 6.67
CA ALA A 238 -8.61 -3.53 6.37
C ALA A 238 -9.80 -3.81 7.29
N LYS A 239 -10.82 -4.50 6.76
CA LYS A 239 -11.98 -5.02 7.48
C LYS A 239 -11.90 -6.53 7.55
N ASP A 240 -11.90 -7.07 8.74
CA ASP A 240 -11.87 -8.50 8.97
C ASP A 240 -13.22 -9.15 8.61
N GLY A 241 -13.18 -10.15 7.74
CA GLY A 241 -14.40 -10.84 7.29
C GLY A 241 -15.02 -11.76 8.34
N ILE A 242 -14.30 -12.07 9.44
CA ILE A 242 -14.77 -12.93 10.53
C ILE A 242 -15.44 -12.09 11.60
N ASN A 243 -14.70 -11.16 12.23
CA ASN A 243 -15.20 -10.34 13.35
C ASN A 243 -15.85 -9.02 12.89
N LYS A 244 -15.79 -8.70 11.61
CA LYS A 244 -16.35 -7.49 10.96
C LYS A 244 -15.74 -6.16 11.46
N GLN A 245 -14.62 -6.20 12.16
CA GLN A 245 -13.95 -5.02 12.66
C GLN A 245 -13.02 -4.40 11.63
N LEU A 246 -12.89 -3.08 11.68
CA LEU A 246 -11.95 -2.29 10.90
C LEU A 246 -10.61 -2.19 11.63
N TYR A 247 -9.53 -2.13 10.88
CA TYR A 247 -8.16 -2.00 11.37
C TYR A 247 -7.38 -1.03 10.50
N ILE A 248 -6.49 -0.24 11.10
CA ILE A 248 -5.44 0.47 10.40
C ILE A 248 -4.24 -0.49 10.30
N VAL A 249 -3.72 -0.69 9.08
CA VAL A 249 -2.62 -1.62 8.84
C VAL A 249 -1.31 -0.93 8.49
N GLN A 250 -1.38 0.32 7.98
CA GLN A 250 -0.22 1.18 7.76
C GLN A 250 -0.65 2.65 7.74
N ALA A 251 0.24 3.53 8.18
CA ALA A 251 0.10 4.98 7.99
C ALA A 251 1.47 5.57 7.65
N ARG A 252 1.53 6.42 6.62
CA ARG A 252 2.75 7.11 6.20
C ARG A 252 2.44 8.53 5.77
N PRO A 253 3.42 9.46 5.81
CA PRO A 253 3.25 10.80 5.27
C PRO A 253 2.90 10.77 3.78
N GLU A 254 1.95 11.63 3.39
CA GLU A 254 1.72 11.92 1.97
C GLU A 254 2.83 12.86 1.49
N THR A 255 3.59 12.46 0.45
CA THR A 255 4.80 13.18 0.04
C THR A 255 4.66 13.95 -1.27
N ILE A 256 3.59 13.73 -2.05
CA ILE A 256 3.43 14.33 -3.38
C ILE A 256 2.94 15.78 -3.29
N HIS A 257 1.91 16.02 -2.46
CA HIS A 257 1.29 17.34 -2.31
C HIS A 257 1.82 18.12 -1.12
N SER A 258 2.33 17.46 -0.08
CA SER A 258 2.93 18.12 1.08
C SER A 258 4.23 18.88 0.77
N ILE A 259 4.90 18.55 -0.34
CA ILE A 259 6.15 19.19 -0.80
C ILE A 259 5.89 20.43 -1.69
N LYS A 260 4.67 20.64 -2.21
CA LYS A 260 4.37 21.81 -3.05
C LYS A 260 4.52 23.10 -2.24
N ALA A 261 5.43 23.95 -2.68
CA ALA A 261 5.81 25.21 -2.01
C ALA A 261 4.67 26.26 -1.89
N ASN A 262 3.52 26.04 -2.53
CA ASN A 262 2.40 26.96 -2.46
C ASN A 262 1.04 26.22 -2.47
N PRO A 263 0.43 25.99 -1.28
CA PRO A 263 -0.84 25.25 -1.16
C PRO A 263 -2.06 26.01 -1.72
N HIS A 264 -1.90 27.25 -2.12
CA HIS A 264 -2.98 28.11 -2.63
C HIS A 264 -3.00 28.24 -4.16
N ILE A 265 -2.05 27.60 -4.88
CA ILE A 265 -2.03 27.63 -6.34
C ILE A 265 -2.54 26.29 -6.87
N LEU A 266 -3.74 26.29 -7.41
CA LEU A 266 -4.26 25.21 -8.24
C LEU A 266 -3.72 25.42 -9.67
N SER A 267 -2.86 24.51 -10.14
CA SER A 267 -2.36 24.54 -11.51
C SER A 267 -3.23 23.65 -12.39
N ASP A 268 -3.98 24.27 -13.31
CA ASP A 268 -4.71 23.55 -14.36
C ASP A 268 -3.91 23.61 -15.65
N TYR A 269 -3.62 22.42 -16.22
CA TYR A 269 -2.86 22.29 -17.45
C TYR A 269 -3.79 22.07 -18.62
N GLN A 270 -3.87 23.03 -19.52
CA GLN A 270 -4.67 22.92 -20.76
C GLN A 270 -3.78 22.71 -21.97
N LEU A 271 -4.07 21.67 -22.72
CA LEU A 271 -3.42 21.40 -23.99
C LEU A 271 -4.00 22.36 -25.05
N LYS A 272 -3.20 23.34 -25.50
CA LYS A 272 -3.64 24.35 -26.47
C LYS A 272 -3.74 23.81 -27.89
N GLU A 273 -2.86 22.88 -28.25
CA GLU A 273 -2.83 22.25 -29.58
C GLU A 273 -2.95 20.74 -29.45
N ARG A 274 -3.78 20.14 -30.29
CA ARG A 274 -3.96 18.69 -30.35
C ARG A 274 -3.51 18.18 -31.72
N SER A 275 -2.54 17.27 -31.73
CA SER A 275 -2.20 16.51 -32.93
C SER A 275 -3.09 15.27 -33.06
N LYS A 276 -2.83 14.44 -34.10
CA LYS A 276 -3.56 13.18 -34.31
C LYS A 276 -3.44 12.27 -33.06
N VAL A 277 -4.58 11.82 -32.60
CA VAL A 277 -4.62 10.84 -31.48
C VAL A 277 -4.09 9.51 -32.00
N ILE A 278 -3.06 8.97 -31.33
CA ILE A 278 -2.44 7.69 -31.68
C ILE A 278 -3.22 6.55 -31.01
N THR A 279 -3.61 6.74 -29.74
CA THR A 279 -4.41 5.77 -28.99
C THR A 279 -5.25 6.47 -27.93
N THR A 280 -6.33 5.84 -27.51
CA THR A 280 -7.19 6.29 -26.41
C THR A 280 -7.37 5.15 -25.42
N GLY A 281 -7.49 5.49 -24.14
CA GLY A 281 -7.70 4.51 -23.08
C GLY A 281 -8.09 5.18 -21.78
N ILE A 282 -8.45 4.36 -20.78
CA ILE A 282 -8.69 4.81 -19.41
C ILE A 282 -7.42 4.53 -18.61
N SER A 283 -6.90 5.56 -17.95
CA SER A 283 -5.78 5.38 -17.02
C SER A 283 -6.24 4.60 -15.80
N LEU A 284 -5.58 3.48 -15.52
CA LEU A 284 -5.77 2.72 -14.28
C LEU A 284 -4.62 3.06 -13.33
N GLY A 285 -4.95 3.29 -12.06
CA GLY A 285 -3.99 3.66 -11.01
C GLY A 285 -4.12 5.10 -10.55
N ASN A 286 -3.38 5.43 -9.49
CA ASN A 286 -3.38 6.76 -8.92
C ASN A 286 -2.63 7.75 -9.82
N LYS A 287 -3.16 8.97 -9.92
CA LYS A 287 -2.50 10.09 -10.59
C LYS A 287 -1.27 10.52 -9.79
N ILE A 288 -0.09 10.16 -10.28
CA ILE A 288 1.18 10.47 -9.59
C ILE A 288 1.67 11.89 -9.93
N ALA A 289 1.38 12.38 -11.13
CA ALA A 289 1.76 13.71 -11.57
C ALA A 289 0.78 14.26 -12.60
N SER A 290 0.65 15.58 -12.65
CA SER A 290 -0.06 16.29 -13.71
C SER A 290 0.87 17.25 -14.43
N GLY A 291 0.66 17.39 -15.73
CA GLY A 291 1.45 18.26 -16.59
C GLY A 291 1.42 17.83 -18.05
N ILE A 292 2.07 18.61 -18.89
CA ILE A 292 2.25 18.32 -20.30
C ILE A 292 3.71 17.97 -20.53
N ARG A 293 4.00 16.84 -21.15
CA ARG A 293 5.34 16.36 -21.50
C ARG A 293 5.38 15.92 -22.96
N SER A 294 6.54 16.08 -23.57
CA SER A 294 6.83 15.51 -24.89
C SER A 294 8.05 14.58 -24.80
N GLY A 295 8.08 13.54 -25.60
CA GLY A 295 9.17 12.58 -25.65
C GLY A 295 8.96 11.54 -26.72
N ALA A 296 9.99 10.73 -26.99
CA ALA A 296 9.89 9.58 -27.88
C ALA A 296 9.12 8.44 -27.17
N ILE A 297 8.31 7.73 -27.93
CA ILE A 297 7.64 6.50 -27.49
C ILE A 297 8.51 5.35 -28.01
N PHE A 298 8.99 4.51 -27.10
CA PHE A 298 9.80 3.33 -27.40
C PHE A 298 8.99 2.06 -27.16
#